data_f208495ac6ab54a72e2cb042c3471eda
#
_entry.id   f208495ac6ab54a72e2cb042c3471eda
#
_cell.length_a   1.000
_cell.length_b   1.000
_cell.length_c   1.000
_cell.angle_alpha   90.00
_cell.angle_beta   90.00
_cell.angle_gamma   90.00
#
_symmetry.space_group_name_H-M   'P 1'
#
loop_
_entity.id
_entity.type
_entity.pdbx_description
1 polymer ?
#
loop_
_entity_poly.entity_id
_entity_poly.type
_entity_poly.pdbx_seq_one_letter_code
_entity_poly.pdbx_strand_id
1 'polypeptide(L)'
;GFGYGLGFHYQENIGNATNPNFANPTINPFGLTAYSPALPEIGLRQHHKFIDLDNDGDFDILSNVRAVDISSYPYAWNSHFIYYENIGTPSNPQFSTPTLNQFGLSTTPNSIVYTTLGDIDGDGDTDMLGFSLNYSNYATDFLFIENIGSASTPNYTAPQLNVFGIPSGINYTLITLEDIDTDGDLDIMFSQENYNSTDFGFVENTGTAINPQFSPPPNVNSFGLSLANWQGQGILNFKDLDGDG
;
A
#
# COMPACT_ATOMS: atom_id res chain seq x y z
N GLY A 1 -27.08 1.28 -12.98
CA GLY A 1 -26.20 1.58 -11.89
C GLY A 1 -24.92 0.80 -12.07
N PHE A 2 -23.80 1.47 -12.27
CA PHE A 2 -22.48 0.83 -12.33
C PHE A 2 -22.04 0.55 -10.90
N GLY A 3 -22.57 -0.51 -10.29
CA GLY A 3 -22.06 -1.04 -9.04
C GLY A 3 -20.91 -2.01 -9.37
N TYR A 4 -19.68 -1.55 -9.37
CA TYR A 4 -18.57 -2.47 -9.23
C TYR A 4 -18.65 -3.00 -7.79
N GLY A 5 -19.08 -4.25 -7.63
CA GLY A 5 -19.07 -4.91 -6.33
C GLY A 5 -17.63 -5.06 -5.85
N LEU A 6 -17.21 -4.10 -5.03
CA LEU A 6 -15.92 -4.14 -4.34
C LEU A 6 -16.01 -5.11 -3.16
N GLY A 7 -16.23 -6.41 -3.45
CA GLY A 7 -16.29 -7.45 -2.43
C GLY A 7 -14.93 -8.12 -2.25
N PHE A 8 -14.70 -8.61 -1.05
CA PHE A 8 -13.54 -9.45 -0.76
C PHE A 8 -13.80 -10.87 -1.28
N HIS A 9 -12.84 -11.43 -1.99
CA HIS A 9 -12.87 -12.81 -2.45
C HIS A 9 -11.82 -13.61 -1.69
N TYR A 10 -12.24 -14.69 -1.08
CA TYR A 10 -11.38 -15.58 -0.31
C TYR A 10 -11.49 -17.01 -0.86
N GLN A 11 -10.34 -17.64 -1.00
CA GLN A 11 -10.24 -19.08 -1.32
C GLN A 11 -9.41 -19.77 -0.24
N GLU A 12 -10.04 -20.65 0.50
CA GLU A 12 -9.38 -21.44 1.52
C GLU A 12 -8.48 -22.49 0.88
N ASN A 13 -7.27 -22.62 1.40
CA ASN A 13 -6.43 -23.77 1.07
C ASN A 13 -6.88 -25.00 1.89
N ILE A 14 -7.67 -25.86 1.30
CA ILE A 14 -8.14 -27.13 1.87
C ILE A 14 -7.14 -28.28 1.70
N GLY A 15 -5.98 -28.00 1.13
CA GLY A 15 -4.87 -28.95 1.01
C GLY A 15 -3.92 -28.82 2.21
N ASN A 16 -2.62 -28.79 1.90
CA ASN A 16 -1.56 -28.57 2.91
C ASN A 16 -0.44 -27.71 2.30
N ALA A 17 0.56 -27.35 3.09
CA ALA A 17 1.64 -26.44 2.69
C ALA A 17 2.45 -26.95 1.48
N THR A 18 2.63 -28.28 1.36
CA THR A 18 3.40 -28.89 0.26
C THR A 18 2.54 -29.32 -0.93
N ASN A 19 1.23 -29.37 -0.78
CA ASN A 19 0.28 -29.70 -1.83
C ASN A 19 -0.99 -28.85 -1.66
N PRO A 20 -0.94 -27.57 -2.02
CA PRO A 20 -2.07 -26.66 -1.86
C PRO A 20 -3.24 -27.06 -2.77
N ASN A 21 -4.45 -26.95 -2.26
CA ASN A 21 -5.69 -27.15 -2.99
C ASN A 21 -6.71 -26.11 -2.52
N PHE A 22 -7.15 -25.25 -3.41
CA PHE A 22 -8.02 -24.14 -3.05
C PHE A 22 -9.49 -24.46 -3.27
N ALA A 23 -10.31 -24.17 -2.27
CA ALA A 23 -11.77 -24.26 -2.36
C ALA A 23 -12.34 -23.24 -3.37
N ASN A 24 -13.62 -23.38 -3.67
CA ASN A 24 -14.32 -22.37 -4.44
C ASN A 24 -14.32 -21.03 -3.68
N PRO A 25 -14.21 -19.87 -4.40
CA PRO A 25 -14.18 -18.57 -3.74
C PRO A 25 -15.48 -18.29 -2.98
N THR A 26 -15.34 -17.74 -1.79
CA THR A 26 -16.42 -17.11 -1.02
C THR A 26 -16.32 -15.61 -1.10
N ILE A 27 -17.45 -14.93 -1.07
CA ILE A 27 -17.51 -13.46 -1.15
C ILE A 27 -17.80 -12.91 0.24
N ASN A 28 -17.03 -11.92 0.64
CA ASN A 28 -17.15 -11.24 1.94
C ASN A 28 -17.20 -12.21 3.14
N PRO A 29 -16.23 -13.13 3.27
CA PRO A 29 -16.17 -14.02 4.43
C PRO A 29 -15.81 -13.25 5.70
N PHE A 30 -15.90 -13.92 6.86
CA PHE A 30 -15.41 -13.42 8.15
C PHE A 30 -16.02 -12.07 8.59
N GLY A 31 -17.25 -11.77 8.19
CA GLY A 31 -17.90 -10.51 8.51
C GLY A 31 -17.49 -9.33 7.62
N LEU A 32 -16.58 -9.53 6.66
CA LEU A 32 -16.16 -8.48 5.75
C LEU A 32 -17.34 -7.89 4.99
N THR A 33 -17.35 -6.57 4.88
CA THR A 33 -18.31 -5.83 4.07
C THR A 33 -17.55 -4.90 3.14
N ALA A 34 -17.98 -4.83 1.87
CA ALA A 34 -17.39 -3.88 0.95
C ALA A 34 -17.65 -2.45 1.41
N TYR A 35 -16.59 -1.66 1.57
CA TYR A 35 -16.76 -0.22 1.77
C TYR A 35 -17.27 0.43 0.48
N SER A 36 -18.28 1.25 0.61
CA SER A 36 -18.80 2.08 -0.48
C SER A 36 -18.92 3.51 0.02
N PRO A 37 -18.16 4.47 -0.56
CA PRO A 37 -18.30 5.85 -0.17
C PRO A 37 -19.74 6.35 -0.44
N ALA A 38 -20.18 7.28 0.38
CA ALA A 38 -21.46 7.93 0.17
C ALA A 38 -21.37 8.91 -1.02
N LEU A 39 -22.47 9.06 -1.76
CA LEU A 39 -22.55 10.09 -2.79
C LEU A 39 -22.23 11.48 -2.18
N PRO A 40 -21.50 12.33 -2.91
CA PRO A 40 -21.23 12.28 -4.36
C PRO A 40 -20.02 11.46 -4.81
N GLU A 41 -19.35 10.75 -3.92
CA GLU A 41 -18.17 9.95 -4.28
C GLU A 41 -18.56 8.55 -4.77
N ILE A 42 -17.77 8.03 -5.70
CA ILE A 42 -17.84 6.65 -6.19
C ILE A 42 -16.48 6.01 -6.00
N GLY A 43 -16.42 4.93 -5.24
CA GLY A 43 -15.22 4.12 -5.09
C GLY A 43 -14.90 3.34 -6.37
N LEU A 44 -13.65 3.38 -6.83
CA LEU A 44 -13.22 2.79 -8.08
C LEU A 44 -12.29 1.59 -7.93
N ARG A 45 -11.36 1.66 -7.01
CA ARG A 45 -10.35 0.61 -6.76
C ARG A 45 -9.99 0.60 -5.29
N GLN A 46 -9.62 -0.57 -4.79
CA GLN A 46 -9.11 -0.77 -3.44
C GLN A 46 -7.81 -1.57 -3.51
N HIS A 47 -6.85 -1.18 -2.71
CA HIS A 47 -5.62 -1.91 -2.47
C HIS A 47 -5.61 -2.30 -0.99
N HIS A 48 -5.55 -3.59 -0.72
CA HIS A 48 -5.61 -4.14 0.62
C HIS A 48 -4.21 -4.53 1.10
N LYS A 49 -3.92 -4.26 2.35
CA LYS A 49 -2.75 -4.74 3.08
C LYS A 49 -3.23 -5.47 4.33
N PHE A 50 -2.61 -6.61 4.60
CA PHE A 50 -2.78 -7.32 5.86
C PHE A 50 -1.66 -6.88 6.79
N ILE A 51 -2.02 -6.45 7.98
CA ILE A 51 -1.10 -5.95 8.99
C ILE A 51 -1.75 -6.07 10.37
N ASP A 52 -0.96 -6.42 11.37
CA ASP A 52 -1.33 -6.28 12.78
C ASP A 52 -1.08 -4.83 13.16
N LEU A 53 -2.12 -3.98 13.01
CA LEU A 53 -1.95 -2.53 13.11
C LEU A 53 -2.05 -2.03 14.55
N ASP A 54 -2.73 -2.77 15.42
CA ASP A 54 -2.87 -2.43 16.84
C ASP A 54 -2.07 -3.36 17.77
N ASN A 55 -1.27 -4.26 17.16
CA ASN A 55 -0.34 -5.17 17.84
C ASN A 55 -1.03 -6.07 18.86
N ASP A 56 -2.21 -6.56 18.52
CA ASP A 56 -2.97 -7.51 19.35
C ASP A 56 -2.66 -8.98 19.01
N GLY A 57 -1.88 -9.23 17.96
CA GLY A 57 -1.36 -10.53 17.53
C GLY A 57 -2.15 -11.16 16.41
N ASP A 58 -3.10 -10.45 15.80
CA ASP A 58 -3.81 -10.90 14.61
C ASP A 58 -3.74 -9.88 13.45
N PHE A 59 -4.08 -10.31 12.25
CA PHE A 59 -3.99 -9.42 11.09
C PHE A 59 -5.30 -8.69 10.84
N ASP A 60 -5.20 -7.38 10.78
CA ASP A 60 -6.21 -6.47 10.29
C ASP A 60 -6.13 -6.30 8.77
N ILE A 61 -7.06 -5.52 8.22
CA ILE A 61 -6.98 -5.07 6.82
C ILE A 61 -6.99 -3.54 6.79
N LEU A 62 -5.91 -2.98 6.27
CA LEU A 62 -5.87 -1.58 5.88
C LEU A 62 -5.99 -1.48 4.37
N SER A 63 -7.01 -0.76 3.90
CA SER A 63 -7.28 -0.59 2.48
C SER A 63 -7.13 0.87 2.09
N ASN A 64 -6.43 1.12 0.99
CA ASN A 64 -6.49 2.41 0.32
C ASN A 64 -7.54 2.36 -0.79
N VAL A 65 -8.49 3.27 -0.75
CA VAL A 65 -9.59 3.36 -1.71
C VAL A 65 -9.40 4.59 -2.58
N ARG A 66 -9.32 4.37 -3.88
CA ARG A 66 -9.45 5.44 -4.87
C ARG A 66 -10.92 5.76 -5.08
N ALA A 67 -11.28 7.02 -4.94
CA ALA A 67 -12.64 7.52 -5.16
C ALA A 67 -12.65 8.70 -6.14
N VAL A 68 -13.81 8.97 -6.74
CA VAL A 68 -14.04 10.14 -7.56
C VAL A 68 -15.30 10.86 -7.09
N ASP A 69 -15.18 12.15 -6.82
CA ASP A 69 -16.32 13.02 -6.54
C ASP A 69 -16.95 13.48 -7.87
N ILE A 70 -18.18 13.09 -8.07
CA ILE A 70 -18.93 13.39 -9.29
C ILE A 70 -19.90 14.59 -9.15
N SER A 71 -19.83 15.33 -8.05
CA SER A 71 -20.74 16.47 -7.79
C SER A 71 -20.47 17.67 -8.70
N SER A 72 -19.27 17.79 -9.25
CA SER A 72 -18.86 18.91 -10.11
C SER A 72 -17.94 18.43 -11.25
N TYR A 73 -17.79 19.25 -12.28
CA TYR A 73 -16.81 19.01 -13.34
C TYR A 73 -15.80 20.18 -13.36
N PRO A 74 -14.49 19.95 -13.46
CA PRO A 74 -13.82 18.64 -13.51
C PRO A 74 -14.00 17.85 -12.20
N TYR A 75 -14.05 16.52 -12.34
CA TYR A 75 -14.18 15.64 -11.18
C TYR A 75 -12.97 15.71 -10.26
N ALA A 76 -13.20 15.73 -8.95
CA ALA A 76 -12.13 15.61 -7.96
C ALA A 76 -11.82 14.14 -7.71
N TRP A 77 -10.52 13.82 -7.65
CA TRP A 77 -10.02 12.49 -7.34
C TRP A 77 -9.57 12.47 -5.88
N ASN A 78 -10.08 11.52 -5.12
CA ASN A 78 -9.79 11.40 -3.71
C ASN A 78 -9.27 9.99 -3.40
N SER A 79 -8.55 9.88 -2.31
CA SER A 79 -8.23 8.60 -1.69
C SER A 79 -8.69 8.60 -0.24
N HIS A 80 -8.99 7.40 0.25
CA HIS A 80 -9.39 7.19 1.62
C HIS A 80 -8.68 5.95 2.17
N PHE A 81 -8.37 5.96 3.46
CA PHE A 81 -7.93 4.80 4.19
C PHE A 81 -9.13 4.16 4.88
N ILE A 82 -9.31 2.88 4.68
CA ILE A 82 -10.39 2.09 5.26
C ILE A 82 -9.75 1.02 6.13
N TYR A 83 -10.08 1.02 7.39
CA TYR A 83 -9.58 0.06 8.37
C TYR A 83 -10.68 -0.95 8.74
N TYR A 84 -10.33 -2.22 8.70
CA TYR A 84 -11.13 -3.34 9.15
C TYR A 84 -10.35 -4.03 10.25
N GLU A 85 -10.74 -3.81 11.48
CA GLU A 85 -10.18 -4.45 12.67
C GLU A 85 -10.61 -5.92 12.70
N ASN A 86 -9.68 -6.82 12.93
CA ASN A 86 -9.98 -8.21 13.23
C ASN A 86 -10.30 -8.32 14.72
N ILE A 87 -11.56 -8.45 15.06
CA ILE A 87 -12.07 -8.62 16.41
C ILE A 87 -12.20 -10.10 16.79
N GLY A 88 -11.65 -10.99 16.00
CA GLY A 88 -11.67 -12.44 16.18
C GLY A 88 -10.40 -12.98 16.80
N THR A 89 -9.73 -13.83 16.09
CA THR A 89 -8.42 -14.40 16.45
C THR A 89 -7.64 -14.74 15.18
N PRO A 90 -6.31 -14.94 15.25
CA PRO A 90 -5.50 -15.28 14.07
C PRO A 90 -5.99 -16.53 13.30
N SER A 91 -6.60 -17.48 14.00
CA SER A 91 -7.11 -18.73 13.39
C SER A 91 -8.62 -18.71 13.08
N ASN A 92 -9.33 -17.71 13.55
CA ASN A 92 -10.77 -17.52 13.31
C ASN A 92 -11.08 -16.03 13.19
N PRO A 93 -10.64 -15.39 12.10
CA PRO A 93 -10.81 -13.96 11.92
C PRO A 93 -12.28 -13.54 11.85
N GLN A 94 -12.59 -12.38 12.40
CA GLN A 94 -13.89 -11.72 12.32
C GLN A 94 -13.65 -10.23 12.21
N PHE A 95 -14.00 -9.64 11.08
CA PHE A 95 -13.73 -8.23 10.85
C PHE A 95 -14.90 -7.34 11.30
N SER A 96 -14.55 -6.25 11.93
CA SER A 96 -15.50 -5.20 12.35
C SER A 96 -16.10 -4.46 11.14
N THR A 97 -17.09 -3.64 11.38
CA THR A 97 -17.57 -2.67 10.38
C THR A 97 -16.44 -1.71 10.04
N PRO A 98 -16.14 -1.50 8.72
CA PRO A 98 -15.02 -0.66 8.32
C PRO A 98 -15.14 0.77 8.82
N THR A 99 -14.01 1.34 9.24
CA THR A 99 -13.88 2.73 9.66
C THR A 99 -13.08 3.53 8.64
N LEU A 100 -13.47 4.78 8.46
CA LEU A 100 -12.84 5.68 7.51
C LEU A 100 -11.76 6.50 8.20
N ASN A 101 -10.55 6.53 7.62
CA ASN A 101 -9.46 7.39 8.07
C ASN A 101 -9.20 7.29 9.59
N GLN A 102 -9.23 6.07 10.11
CA GLN A 102 -8.96 5.78 11.52
C GLN A 102 -7.53 6.25 11.88
N PHE A 103 -7.25 6.42 13.17
CA PHE A 103 -5.92 6.74 13.70
C PHE A 103 -5.32 8.07 13.18
N GLY A 104 -6.14 9.03 12.78
CA GLY A 104 -5.64 10.29 12.22
C GLY A 104 -5.23 10.23 10.75
N LEU A 105 -5.37 9.08 10.09
CA LEU A 105 -5.03 8.91 8.67
C LEU A 105 -5.74 9.94 7.80
N SER A 106 -4.98 10.51 6.88
CA SER A 106 -5.47 11.48 5.91
C SER A 106 -4.73 11.35 4.59
N THR A 107 -5.26 11.95 3.54
CA THR A 107 -4.65 11.95 2.21
C THR A 107 -4.51 13.37 1.68
N THR A 108 -3.66 13.55 0.67
CA THR A 108 -3.55 14.83 -0.03
C THR A 108 -4.82 15.09 -0.86
N PRO A 109 -5.36 16.31 -0.84
CA PRO A 109 -6.57 16.65 -1.60
C PRO A 109 -6.39 16.48 -3.12
N ASN A 110 -7.44 16.06 -3.79
CA ASN A 110 -7.49 15.85 -5.25
C ASN A 110 -6.36 14.96 -5.77
N SER A 111 -6.04 13.91 -5.02
CA SER A 111 -4.93 13.00 -5.32
C SER A 111 -5.34 11.55 -5.17
N ILE A 112 -4.68 10.70 -5.95
CA ILE A 112 -4.68 9.27 -5.72
C ILE A 112 -3.40 8.92 -4.98
N VAL A 113 -3.58 8.26 -3.85
CA VAL A 113 -2.48 7.85 -2.97
C VAL A 113 -2.33 6.33 -3.03
N TYR A 114 -1.09 5.87 -3.08
CA TYR A 114 -0.70 4.46 -2.95
C TYR A 114 0.38 4.37 -1.90
N THR A 115 0.21 3.50 -0.91
CA THR A 115 1.15 3.35 0.19
C THR A 115 1.62 1.91 0.36
N THR A 116 2.80 1.77 0.90
CA THR A 116 3.31 0.56 1.56
C THR A 116 3.51 0.85 3.05
N LEU A 117 3.75 -0.18 3.83
CA LEU A 117 3.84 -0.14 5.29
C LEU A 117 5.20 -0.65 5.72
N GLY A 118 5.79 -0.04 6.72
CA GLY A 118 7.06 -0.44 7.32
C GLY A 118 7.47 0.52 8.43
N ASP A 119 8.36 0.09 9.29
CA ASP A 119 9.06 0.93 10.26
C ASP A 119 10.16 1.70 9.49
N ILE A 120 9.85 2.93 9.05
CA ILE A 120 10.70 3.69 8.12
C ILE A 120 11.81 4.43 8.87
N ASP A 121 11.55 4.85 10.09
CA ASP A 121 12.48 5.64 10.89
C ASP A 121 13.04 4.88 12.11
N GLY A 122 12.77 3.58 12.21
CA GLY A 122 13.39 2.67 13.16
C GLY A 122 12.94 2.89 14.60
N ASP A 123 11.77 3.47 14.83
CA ASP A 123 11.24 3.72 16.16
C ASP A 123 10.42 2.54 16.72
N GLY A 124 10.16 1.53 15.91
CA GLY A 124 9.53 0.26 16.28
C GLY A 124 8.02 0.25 16.05
N ASP A 125 7.48 1.23 15.39
CA ASP A 125 6.09 1.22 14.96
C ASP A 125 5.93 1.29 13.42
N THR A 126 4.72 1.13 12.93
CA THR A 126 4.50 1.02 11.49
C THR A 126 4.07 2.33 10.88
N ASP A 127 4.90 2.82 9.97
CA ASP A 127 4.67 4.00 9.14
C ASP A 127 4.07 3.64 7.78
N MET A 128 3.81 4.67 6.98
CA MET A 128 3.41 4.55 5.59
C MET A 128 4.34 5.36 4.68
N LEU A 129 4.89 4.70 3.69
CA LEU A 129 5.59 5.35 2.59
C LEU A 129 4.82 5.11 1.29
N GLY A 130 4.79 6.09 0.40
CA GLY A 130 4.04 5.94 -0.82
C GLY A 130 4.25 7.05 -1.82
N PHE A 131 3.32 7.16 -2.73
CA PHE A 131 3.26 8.28 -3.65
C PHE A 131 1.84 8.81 -3.79
N SER A 132 1.76 10.08 -4.14
CA SER A 132 0.54 10.83 -4.38
C SER A 132 0.55 11.38 -5.80
N LEU A 133 -0.41 10.96 -6.64
CA LEU A 133 -0.63 11.54 -7.96
C LEU A 133 -1.70 12.63 -7.86
N ASN A 134 -1.30 13.88 -7.99
CA ASN A 134 -2.21 15.03 -7.96
C ASN A 134 -2.84 15.25 -9.34
N TYR A 135 -4.15 15.19 -9.42
CA TYR A 135 -4.89 15.34 -10.68
C TYR A 135 -5.06 16.78 -11.15
N SER A 136 -4.70 17.78 -10.32
CA SER A 136 -4.76 19.20 -10.75
C SER A 136 -3.58 19.57 -11.64
N ASN A 137 -2.42 18.97 -11.42
CA ASN A 137 -1.18 19.31 -12.14
C ASN A 137 -0.40 18.08 -12.66
N TYR A 138 -0.93 16.88 -12.43
CA TYR A 138 -0.31 15.59 -12.77
C TYR A 138 1.09 15.38 -12.16
N ALA A 139 1.38 16.06 -11.07
CA ALA A 139 2.61 15.83 -10.32
C ALA A 139 2.49 14.56 -9.49
N THR A 140 3.57 13.81 -9.46
CA THR A 140 3.74 12.66 -8.56
C THR A 140 4.73 13.07 -7.49
N ASP A 141 4.28 13.04 -6.25
CA ASP A 141 5.08 13.34 -5.07
C ASP A 141 5.23 12.09 -4.22
N PHE A 142 6.38 11.90 -3.61
CA PHE A 142 6.54 10.93 -2.54
C PHE A 142 5.81 11.38 -1.28
N LEU A 143 5.23 10.40 -0.60
CA LEU A 143 4.37 10.61 0.54
C LEU A 143 4.91 9.80 1.72
N PHE A 144 5.14 10.45 2.84
CA PHE A 144 5.42 9.82 4.13
C PHE A 144 4.34 10.19 5.13
N ILE A 145 3.82 9.22 5.84
CA ILE A 145 2.84 9.39 6.93
C ILE A 145 3.40 8.63 8.13
N GLU A 146 3.95 9.40 9.05
CA GLU A 146 4.60 8.90 10.26
C GLU A 146 3.56 8.48 11.29
N ASN A 147 3.78 7.34 11.93
CA ASN A 147 3.08 6.95 13.14
C ASN A 147 3.79 7.58 14.35
N ILE A 148 3.22 8.58 14.96
CA ILE A 148 3.73 9.24 16.17
C ILE A 148 3.09 8.70 17.45
N GLY A 149 2.40 7.58 17.35
CA GLY A 149 1.72 6.92 18.46
C GLY A 149 2.60 5.84 19.10
N SER A 150 2.20 4.61 18.88
CA SER A 150 2.97 3.41 19.24
C SER A 150 2.46 2.23 18.42
N ALA A 151 3.20 1.14 18.39
CA ALA A 151 2.80 -0.08 17.68
C ALA A 151 1.38 -0.59 18.06
N SER A 152 0.93 -0.37 19.29
CA SER A 152 -0.40 -0.82 19.75
C SER A 152 -1.48 0.28 19.80
N THR A 153 -1.10 1.51 19.59
CA THR A 153 -2.00 2.67 19.56
C THR A 153 -1.53 3.67 18.51
N PRO A 154 -1.68 3.32 17.22
CA PRO A 154 -1.18 4.14 16.14
C PRO A 154 -1.86 5.52 16.12
N ASN A 155 -1.11 6.53 15.74
CA ASN A 155 -1.59 7.89 15.53
C ASN A 155 -0.77 8.55 14.42
N TYR A 156 -1.35 8.66 13.26
CA TYR A 156 -0.65 9.08 12.06
C TYR A 156 -0.66 10.60 11.86
N THR A 157 0.48 11.12 11.43
CA THR A 157 0.60 12.53 11.02
C THR A 157 -0.14 12.81 9.71
N ALA A 158 -0.32 14.10 9.40
CA ALA A 158 -0.69 14.48 8.04
C ALA A 158 0.44 14.10 7.05
N PRO A 159 0.08 13.78 5.79
CA PRO A 159 1.08 13.43 4.77
C PRO A 159 2.17 14.48 4.61
N GLN A 160 3.42 14.04 4.68
CA GLN A 160 4.61 14.83 4.38
C GLN A 160 5.08 14.46 2.96
N LEU A 161 5.36 15.46 2.14
CA LEU A 161 5.71 15.23 0.73
C LEU A 161 7.21 15.42 0.50
N ASN A 162 7.79 14.53 -0.32
CA ASN A 162 9.17 14.60 -0.82
C ASN A 162 10.22 14.72 0.30
N VAL A 163 10.00 14.00 1.40
CA VAL A 163 10.98 13.88 2.50
C VAL A 163 12.08 12.87 2.16
N PHE A 164 13.10 12.77 2.98
CA PHE A 164 14.22 11.82 2.89
C PHE A 164 15.02 11.87 1.59
N GLY A 165 14.95 12.96 0.82
CA GLY A 165 15.69 13.11 -0.43
C GLY A 165 15.13 12.34 -1.63
N ILE A 166 13.97 11.69 -1.49
CA ILE A 166 13.35 10.91 -2.56
C ILE A 166 12.95 11.84 -3.72
N PRO A 167 13.36 11.51 -4.97
CA PRO A 167 13.09 12.37 -6.10
C PRO A 167 11.60 12.42 -6.46
N SER A 168 11.10 13.62 -6.74
CA SER A 168 9.77 13.83 -7.30
C SER A 168 9.74 13.64 -8.82
N GLY A 169 8.55 13.51 -9.41
CA GLY A 169 8.35 13.53 -10.86
C GLY A 169 8.60 12.20 -11.57
N ILE A 170 8.81 11.11 -10.86
CA ILE A 170 8.89 9.76 -11.43
C ILE A 170 7.47 9.16 -11.44
N ASN A 171 7.09 8.50 -12.54
CA ASN A 171 5.80 7.83 -12.68
C ASN A 171 5.79 6.50 -11.92
N TYR A 172 5.87 6.56 -10.60
CA TYR A 172 5.72 5.38 -9.76
C TYR A 172 4.32 4.81 -9.88
N THR A 173 4.20 3.50 -9.96
CA THR A 173 2.90 2.82 -9.95
C THR A 173 2.66 2.05 -8.67
N LEU A 174 3.64 1.34 -8.19
CA LEU A 174 3.60 0.62 -6.91
C LEU A 174 4.98 0.62 -6.28
N ILE A 175 5.02 0.68 -4.97
CA ILE A 175 6.26 0.61 -4.19
C ILE A 175 6.18 -0.50 -3.16
N THR A 176 7.32 -1.04 -2.80
CA THR A 176 7.52 -1.94 -1.66
C THR A 176 8.80 -1.57 -0.94
N LEU A 177 8.87 -1.93 0.31
CA LEU A 177 10.02 -1.74 1.19
C LEU A 177 10.64 -3.10 1.50
N GLU A 178 11.94 -3.19 1.42
CA GLU A 178 12.72 -4.38 1.74
C GLU A 178 14.17 -3.96 1.99
N ASP A 179 14.85 -4.63 2.91
CA ASP A 179 16.30 -4.53 3.10
C ASP A 179 16.99 -5.36 2.00
N ILE A 180 17.26 -4.73 0.83
CA ILE A 180 17.71 -5.44 -0.38
C ILE A 180 19.19 -5.79 -0.32
N ASP A 181 20.00 -4.96 0.31
CA ASP A 181 21.46 -5.17 0.37
C ASP A 181 21.92 -5.71 1.73
N THR A 182 20.99 -5.97 2.63
CA THR A 182 21.21 -6.58 3.95
C THR A 182 22.07 -5.73 4.90
N ASP A 183 21.94 -4.41 4.78
CA ASP A 183 22.67 -3.48 5.66
C ASP A 183 21.87 -3.10 6.92
N GLY A 184 20.63 -3.53 7.02
CA GLY A 184 19.74 -3.41 8.17
C GLY A 184 18.80 -2.23 8.14
N ASP A 185 18.69 -1.56 6.99
CA ASP A 185 17.67 -0.54 6.77
C ASP A 185 16.76 -0.87 5.56
N LEU A 186 15.64 -0.17 5.46
CA LEU A 186 14.66 -0.46 4.41
C LEU A 186 14.94 0.39 3.17
N ASP A 187 15.04 -0.29 2.04
CA ASP A 187 15.16 0.29 0.72
C ASP A 187 13.79 0.40 0.01
N ILE A 188 13.77 1.15 -1.07
CA ILE A 188 12.58 1.30 -1.90
C ILE A 188 12.77 0.56 -3.22
N MET A 189 11.88 -0.41 -3.47
CA MET A 189 11.66 -0.93 -4.81
C MET A 189 10.34 -0.41 -5.36
N PHE A 190 10.33 -0.07 -6.65
CA PHE A 190 9.13 0.44 -7.31
C PHE A 190 8.97 -0.11 -8.72
N SER A 191 7.75 -0.11 -9.22
CA SER A 191 7.46 -0.29 -10.63
C SER A 191 7.13 1.06 -11.27
N GLN A 192 7.58 1.24 -12.51
CA GLN A 192 7.33 2.43 -13.32
C GLN A 192 6.75 2.01 -14.66
N GLU A 193 5.60 2.55 -15.02
CA GLU A 193 5.01 2.34 -16.34
C GLU A 193 5.66 3.28 -17.37
N ASN A 194 6.20 2.70 -18.42
CA ASN A 194 6.61 3.37 -19.64
C ASN A 194 5.70 2.98 -20.80
N TYR A 195 5.76 3.72 -21.91
CA TYR A 195 4.87 3.52 -23.06
C TYR A 195 4.84 2.07 -23.61
N ASN A 196 5.96 1.34 -23.51
CA ASN A 196 6.11 -0.02 -24.05
C ASN A 196 6.71 -1.03 -23.07
N SER A 197 6.92 -0.65 -21.82
CA SER A 197 7.55 -1.50 -20.80
C SER A 197 7.10 -1.12 -19.41
N THR A 198 7.20 -2.05 -18.49
CA THR A 198 7.26 -1.76 -17.06
C THR A 198 8.68 -1.95 -16.61
N ASP A 199 9.27 -0.90 -16.08
CA ASP A 199 10.59 -0.94 -15.48
C ASP A 199 10.48 -1.10 -13.97
N PHE A 200 11.45 -1.77 -13.38
CA PHE A 200 11.62 -1.84 -11.94
C PHE A 200 12.77 -0.93 -11.54
N GLY A 201 12.55 -0.16 -10.49
CA GLY A 201 13.57 0.72 -9.96
C GLY A 201 13.89 0.42 -8.52
N PHE A 202 15.10 0.77 -8.14
CA PHE A 202 15.64 0.62 -6.80
C PHE A 202 16.16 1.97 -6.33
N VAL A 203 15.83 2.35 -5.13
CA VAL A 203 16.40 3.52 -4.44
C VAL A 203 16.93 3.06 -3.12
N GLU A 204 18.26 3.05 -3.02
CA GLU A 204 18.98 2.67 -1.81
C GLU A 204 18.78 3.71 -0.71
N ASN A 205 18.55 3.23 0.50
CA ASN A 205 18.66 4.03 1.71
C ASN A 205 20.14 4.14 2.07
N THR A 206 20.75 5.25 1.78
CA THR A 206 22.16 5.54 2.11
C THR A 206 22.35 6.17 3.47
N GLY A 207 21.27 6.24 4.24
CA GLY A 207 21.23 6.77 5.60
C GLY A 207 21.44 5.70 6.66
N THR A 208 20.46 5.52 7.50
CA THR A 208 20.39 4.45 8.51
C THR A 208 18.91 4.16 8.79
N ALA A 209 18.61 3.01 9.40
CA ALA A 209 17.23 2.65 9.76
C ALA A 209 16.52 3.73 10.59
N ILE A 210 17.23 4.49 11.43
CA ILE A 210 16.65 5.56 12.27
C ILE A 210 16.79 6.99 11.66
N ASN A 211 17.40 7.12 10.53
CA ASN A 211 17.55 8.40 9.82
C ASN A 211 17.69 8.14 8.32
N PRO A 212 16.60 7.72 7.67
CA PRO A 212 16.63 7.33 6.27
C PRO A 212 17.00 8.48 5.35
N GLN A 213 17.80 8.18 4.30
CA GLN A 213 18.19 9.11 3.25
C GLN A 213 18.26 8.35 1.94
N PHE A 214 17.37 8.66 1.03
CA PHE A 214 17.32 7.99 -0.26
C PHE A 214 18.05 8.81 -1.33
N SER A 215 19.01 8.17 -2.00
CA SER A 215 19.87 8.86 -2.97
C SER A 215 19.31 8.76 -4.38
N PRO A 216 18.96 9.89 -5.04
CA PRO A 216 18.65 9.91 -6.47
C PRO A 216 19.93 9.88 -7.33
N PRO A 217 19.87 9.47 -8.62
CA PRO A 217 18.67 8.95 -9.29
C PRO A 217 18.42 7.48 -8.96
N PRO A 218 17.17 7.02 -9.04
CA PRO A 218 16.89 5.59 -8.85
C PRO A 218 17.59 4.76 -9.93
N ASN A 219 18.09 3.61 -9.52
CA ASN A 219 18.64 2.61 -10.43
C ASN A 219 17.49 1.85 -11.10
N VAL A 220 17.31 2.02 -12.39
CA VAL A 220 16.23 1.35 -13.15
C VAL A 220 16.74 0.04 -13.72
N ASN A 221 15.89 -1.00 -13.65
CA ASN A 221 16.19 -2.37 -14.10
C ASN A 221 17.44 -2.96 -13.42
N SER A 222 17.67 -2.60 -12.17
CA SER A 222 18.69 -3.20 -11.31
C SER A 222 18.45 -4.69 -11.12
N PHE A 223 19.48 -5.40 -10.75
CA PHE A 223 19.41 -6.85 -10.45
C PHE A 223 18.91 -7.70 -11.64
N GLY A 224 18.94 -7.19 -12.87
CA GLY A 224 18.45 -7.89 -14.06
C GLY A 224 16.93 -7.99 -14.17
N LEU A 225 16.18 -7.30 -13.30
CA LEU A 225 14.72 -7.27 -13.34
C LEU A 225 14.27 -6.42 -14.53
N SER A 226 13.45 -6.98 -15.42
CA SER A 226 12.78 -6.24 -16.48
C SER A 226 11.54 -6.98 -16.97
N LEU A 227 10.52 -6.23 -17.38
CA LEU A 227 9.33 -6.76 -18.05
C LEU A 227 9.23 -6.10 -19.45
N ALA A 228 10.13 -6.49 -20.33
CA ALA A 228 10.09 -6.03 -21.73
C ALA A 228 8.78 -6.47 -22.41
N ASN A 229 8.15 -5.56 -23.13
CA ASN A 229 6.86 -5.77 -23.84
C ASN A 229 5.63 -6.00 -22.94
N TRP A 230 5.69 -5.76 -21.65
CA TRP A 230 4.53 -5.76 -20.77
C TRP A 230 3.99 -4.33 -20.66
N GLN A 231 2.69 -4.18 -20.93
CA GLN A 231 1.95 -2.93 -20.69
C GLN A 231 0.97 -3.18 -19.53
N GLY A 232 1.29 -2.67 -18.36
CA GLY A 232 0.45 -2.82 -17.19
C GLY A 232 1.19 -2.58 -15.88
N GLN A 233 0.45 -2.51 -14.77
CA GLN A 233 1.03 -2.32 -13.45
C GLN A 233 1.72 -3.61 -12.99
N GLY A 234 3.01 -3.53 -12.74
CA GLY A 234 3.78 -4.59 -12.10
C GLY A 234 3.65 -4.48 -10.58
N ILE A 235 3.24 -5.55 -9.92
CA ILE A 235 3.25 -5.64 -8.46
C ILE A 235 4.54 -6.36 -8.06
N LEU A 236 5.31 -5.76 -7.16
CA LEU A 236 6.49 -6.36 -6.58
C LEU A 236 6.14 -6.95 -5.21
N ASN A 237 6.54 -8.20 -5.00
CA ASN A 237 6.57 -8.83 -3.70
C ASN A 237 7.90 -9.57 -3.61
N PHE A 238 8.64 -9.32 -2.56
CA PHE A 238 9.86 -10.04 -2.25
C PHE A 238 9.55 -11.19 -1.32
N LYS A 239 10.13 -12.33 -1.62
CA LYS A 239 10.08 -13.49 -0.75
C LYS A 239 11.18 -14.45 -1.16
N ASP A 240 11.93 -14.90 -0.19
CA ASP A 240 12.83 -16.04 -0.38
C ASP A 240 12.01 -17.28 -0.75
N LEU A 241 12.16 -17.73 -2.00
CA LEU A 241 11.41 -18.86 -2.54
C LEU A 241 12.16 -20.20 -2.45
N ASP A 242 13.46 -20.16 -2.35
CA ASP A 242 14.34 -21.34 -2.33
C ASP A 242 15.10 -21.51 -1.01
N GLY A 243 15.02 -20.54 -0.13
CA GLY A 243 15.55 -20.61 1.24
C GLY A 243 17.05 -20.36 1.31
N ASP A 244 17.60 -19.62 0.36
CA ASP A 244 19.02 -19.30 0.33
C ASP A 244 19.37 -17.95 0.98
N GLY A 245 18.36 -17.21 1.44
CA GLY A 245 18.45 -15.93 2.14
C GLY A 245 18.15 -14.74 1.26
#